data_beca3e5f826474b250116798ae1d9bae
#
_entry.id   beca3e5f826474b250116798ae1d9bae
#
_cell.length_a   1.000
_cell.length_b   1.000
_cell.length_c   1.000
_cell.angle_alpha   90.00
_cell.angle_beta   90.00
_cell.angle_gamma   90.00
#
_symmetry.space_group_name_H-M   'P 1'
#
loop_
_entity.id
_entity.type
_entity.pdbx_description
1 polymer ?
#
loop_
_entity_poly.entity_id
_entity_poly.type
_entity_poly.pdbx_seq_one_letter_code
_entity_poly.pdbx_strand_id
1 'polypeptide(L)'
;MALLTRADSDFFIVSTNVCPYCFKAKRMLDGQQLSWTDVNVQNDQALRAEFVAMTGHRTVPVIFDIRGDEPVFVGGSDNLEDYL
;
A
#
# COMPACT_ATOMS: atom_id res chain seq x y z
N MET A 1 1.49 -8.33 -10.34
CA MET A 1 0.94 -7.09 -10.91
C MET A 1 2.08 -6.15 -11.32
N ALA A 2 1.99 -5.58 -12.51
CA ALA A 2 3.07 -4.75 -13.07
C ALA A 2 3.33 -3.46 -12.27
N LEU A 3 2.30 -2.86 -11.68
CA LEU A 3 2.46 -1.64 -10.86
C LEU A 3 3.42 -1.87 -9.69
N LEU A 4 3.33 -3.00 -9.02
CA LEU A 4 4.18 -3.31 -7.88
C LEU A 4 5.63 -3.50 -8.29
N THR A 5 5.86 -4.13 -9.45
CA THR A 5 7.21 -4.41 -9.93
C THR A 5 7.87 -3.18 -10.56
N ARG A 6 7.10 -2.18 -10.98
CA ARG A 6 7.62 -0.95 -11.58
C ARG A 6 7.89 0.15 -10.56
N ALA A 7 7.30 0.04 -9.38
CA ALA A 7 7.51 1.05 -8.35
C ALA A 7 8.95 1.00 -7.85
N ASP A 8 9.57 2.19 -7.73
CA ASP A 8 10.96 2.34 -7.35
C ASP A 8 11.06 2.97 -5.95
N SER A 9 10.37 2.33 -5.01
CA SER A 9 10.31 2.77 -3.63
C SER A 9 10.40 1.58 -2.69
N ASP A 10 10.44 1.84 -1.39
CA ASP A 10 10.50 0.78 -0.39
C ASP A 10 9.15 0.12 -0.17
N PHE A 11 8.08 0.89 -0.22
CA PHE A 11 6.71 0.41 0.01
C PHE A 11 5.76 0.92 -1.07
N PHE A 12 4.65 0.22 -1.21
CA PHE A 12 3.58 0.58 -2.15
C PHE A 12 2.27 0.64 -1.38
N ILE A 13 1.53 1.74 -1.53
CA ILE A 13 0.29 1.99 -0.79
C ILE A 13 -0.86 2.23 -1.76
N VAL A 14 -1.95 1.49 -1.58
CA VAL A 14 -3.21 1.72 -2.28
C VAL A 14 -4.09 2.57 -1.37
N SER A 15 -4.59 3.69 -1.86
CA SER A 15 -5.33 4.65 -1.06
C SER A 15 -6.59 5.16 -1.76
N THR A 16 -7.38 5.96 -1.05
CA THR A 16 -8.51 6.72 -1.58
C THR A 16 -8.40 8.17 -1.11
N ASN A 17 -9.27 9.06 -1.62
CA ASN A 17 -9.19 10.50 -1.35
C ASN A 17 -9.31 10.84 0.13
N VAL A 18 -10.23 10.18 0.85
CA VAL A 18 -10.44 10.42 2.28
C VAL A 18 -10.11 9.14 3.02
N CYS A 19 -8.88 9.07 3.51
CA CYS A 19 -8.39 7.86 4.17
C CYS A 19 -7.40 8.23 5.28
N PRO A 20 -7.89 8.45 6.50
CA PRO A 20 -7.00 8.76 7.63
C PRO A 20 -5.95 7.69 7.90
N TYR A 21 -6.30 6.42 7.74
CA TYR A 21 -5.36 5.32 7.94
C TYR A 21 -4.30 5.24 6.84
N CYS A 22 -4.63 5.66 5.62
CA CYS A 22 -3.64 5.78 4.56
C CYS A 22 -2.62 6.86 4.90
N PHE A 23 -3.08 8.00 5.39
CA PHE A 23 -2.21 9.08 5.85
C PHE A 23 -1.34 8.62 7.01
N LYS A 24 -1.91 7.90 7.97
CA LYS A 24 -1.16 7.34 9.11
C LYS A 24 -0.04 6.42 8.63
N ALA A 25 -0.33 5.54 7.67
CA ALA A 25 0.66 4.63 7.11
C ALA A 25 1.82 5.40 6.46
N LYS A 26 1.52 6.42 5.67
CA LYS A 26 2.55 7.25 5.03
C LYS A 26 3.43 7.95 6.06
N ARG A 27 2.84 8.46 7.13
CA ARG A 27 3.59 9.10 8.20
C ARG A 27 4.50 8.12 8.95
N MET A 28 4.04 6.90 9.17
CA MET A 28 4.87 5.88 9.80
C MET A 28 6.11 5.57 8.95
N LEU A 29 5.92 5.44 7.64
CA LEU A 29 7.03 5.20 6.72
C LEU A 29 7.99 6.39 6.66
N ASP A 30 7.46 7.61 6.60
CA ASP A 30 8.28 8.82 6.63
C ASP A 30 9.14 8.88 7.90
N GLY A 31 8.56 8.53 9.04
CA GLY A 31 9.26 8.50 10.32
C GLY A 31 10.40 7.47 10.37
N GLN A 32 10.33 6.43 9.57
CA GLN A 32 11.37 5.41 9.44
C GLN A 32 12.33 5.69 8.28
N GLN A 33 12.15 6.83 7.59
CA GLN A 33 12.93 7.21 6.41
C GLN A 33 12.79 6.19 5.27
N LEU A 34 11.60 5.60 5.15
CA LEU A 34 11.27 4.65 4.09
C LEU A 34 10.43 5.35 3.03
N SER A 35 10.75 5.13 1.78
CA SER A 35 10.00 5.72 0.67
C SER A 35 8.77 4.89 0.34
N TRP A 36 7.78 5.52 -0.29
CA TRP A 36 6.55 4.85 -0.68
C TRP A 36 6.02 5.44 -1.98
N THR A 37 5.34 4.58 -2.73
CA THR A 37 4.59 4.95 -3.92
C THR A 37 3.12 4.77 -3.59
N ASP A 38 2.31 5.80 -3.88
CA ASP A 38 0.87 5.77 -3.64
C ASP A 38 0.13 5.62 -4.96
N VAL A 39 -0.89 4.74 -4.96
CA VAL A 39 -1.87 4.71 -6.03
C VAL A 39 -3.24 4.95 -5.42
N ASN A 40 -3.93 5.99 -5.92
CA ASN A 40 -5.26 6.34 -5.47
C ASN A 40 -6.29 5.67 -6.37
N VAL A 41 -7.14 4.83 -5.77
CA VAL A 41 -8.14 4.05 -6.52
C VAL A 41 -9.55 4.58 -6.34
N GLN A 42 -9.69 5.83 -5.88
CA GLN A 42 -11.00 6.43 -5.63
C GLN A 42 -11.90 6.36 -6.88
N ASN A 43 -11.34 6.64 -8.04
CA ASN A 43 -12.05 6.66 -9.31
C ASN A 43 -11.64 5.50 -10.23
N ASP A 44 -11.04 4.46 -9.68
CA ASP A 44 -10.57 3.31 -10.46
C ASP A 44 -11.02 2.01 -9.79
N GLN A 45 -12.28 1.69 -9.98
CA GLN A 45 -12.91 0.52 -9.35
C GLN A 45 -12.33 -0.79 -9.85
N ALA A 46 -11.93 -0.83 -11.13
CA ALA A 46 -11.33 -2.03 -11.70
C ALA A 46 -9.99 -2.35 -11.04
N LEU A 47 -9.15 -1.34 -10.86
CA LEU A 47 -7.86 -1.52 -10.19
C LEU A 47 -8.05 -1.88 -8.72
N ARG A 48 -9.00 -1.25 -8.04
CA ARG A 48 -9.33 -1.59 -6.66
C ARG A 48 -9.74 -3.05 -6.53
N ALA A 49 -10.59 -3.53 -7.45
CA ALA A 49 -11.02 -4.92 -7.46
C ALA A 49 -9.84 -5.88 -7.66
N GLU A 50 -8.86 -5.51 -8.47
CA GLU A 50 -7.65 -6.33 -8.66
C GLU A 50 -6.87 -6.47 -7.35
N PHE A 51 -6.71 -5.40 -6.59
CA PHE A 51 -6.02 -5.47 -5.30
C PHE A 51 -6.80 -6.30 -4.29
N VAL A 52 -8.13 -6.18 -4.26
CA VAL A 52 -8.97 -7.02 -3.40
C VAL A 52 -8.83 -8.49 -3.77
N ALA A 53 -8.88 -8.80 -5.06
CA ALA A 53 -8.74 -10.19 -5.53
C ALA A 53 -7.38 -10.78 -5.19
N MET A 54 -6.33 -9.97 -5.27
CA MET A 54 -4.96 -10.41 -5.02
C MET A 54 -4.67 -10.63 -3.54
N THR A 55 -5.25 -9.82 -2.67
CA THR A 55 -4.90 -9.80 -1.24
C THR A 55 -5.99 -10.32 -0.32
N GLY A 56 -7.25 -10.32 -0.76
CA GLY A 56 -8.39 -10.57 0.11
C GLY A 56 -8.71 -9.43 1.06
N HIS A 57 -7.98 -8.31 0.99
CA HIS A 57 -8.12 -7.16 1.88
C HIS A 57 -8.99 -6.10 1.20
N ARG A 58 -10.15 -5.80 1.76
CA ARG A 58 -11.17 -4.96 1.12
C ARG A 58 -11.11 -3.49 1.49
N THR A 59 -10.38 -3.15 2.53
CA THR A 59 -10.28 -1.76 3.01
C THR A 59 -8.96 -1.14 2.58
N VAL A 60 -8.90 0.18 2.57
CA VAL A 60 -7.66 0.92 2.36
C VAL A 60 -7.11 1.40 3.70
N PRO A 61 -5.79 1.54 3.86
CA PRO A 61 -4.77 1.29 2.86
C PRO A 61 -4.52 -0.20 2.60
N VAL A 62 -4.06 -0.52 1.41
CA VAL A 62 -3.47 -1.82 1.11
C VAL A 62 -1.98 -1.59 0.90
N ILE A 63 -1.15 -2.20 1.73
CA ILE A 63 0.27 -1.88 1.83
C ILE A 63 1.11 -3.10 1.44
N PHE A 64 2.11 -2.85 0.60
CA PHE A 64 3.07 -3.87 0.19
C PHE A 64 4.48 -3.40 0.52
N ASP A 65 5.32 -4.33 1.00
CA ASP A 65 6.76 -4.14 1.09
C ASP A 65 7.36 -4.60 -0.24
N ILE A 66 7.96 -3.67 -0.98
CA ILE A 66 8.54 -3.97 -2.29
C ILE A 66 10.06 -3.82 -2.32
N ARG A 67 10.71 -3.85 -1.17
CA ARG A 67 12.17 -3.74 -1.05
C ARG A 67 12.90 -4.98 -1.55
N GLY A 68 12.25 -6.14 -1.50
CA GLY A 68 12.84 -7.40 -1.94
C GLY A 68 12.52 -7.71 -3.41
N ASP A 69 12.88 -8.93 -3.83
CA ASP A 69 12.68 -9.38 -5.21
C ASP A 69 11.19 -9.53 -5.56
N GLU A 70 10.37 -9.86 -4.57
CA GLU A 70 8.93 -10.03 -4.77
C GLU A 70 8.16 -9.18 -3.77
N PRO A 71 7.00 -8.61 -4.19
CA PRO A 71 6.16 -7.86 -3.26
C PRO A 71 5.65 -8.74 -2.12
N VAL A 72 5.68 -8.19 -0.91
CA VAL A 72 5.14 -8.84 0.28
C VAL A 72 3.92 -8.05 0.74
N PHE A 73 2.77 -8.68 0.82
CA PHE A 73 1.56 -8.04 1.31
C PHE A 73 1.66 -7.84 2.83
N VAL A 74 1.64 -6.59 3.26
CA VAL A 74 1.70 -6.24 4.69
C VAL A 74 0.31 -6.17 5.30
N GLY A 75 -0.63 -5.53 4.61
CA GLY A 75 -2.00 -5.35 5.10
C GLY A 75 -2.38 -3.88 5.20
N GLY A 76 -3.09 -3.53 6.27
CA GLY A 76 -3.49 -2.15 6.57
C GLY A 76 -2.48 -1.43 7.48
N SER A 77 -2.90 -0.26 8.01
CA SER A 77 -2.01 0.54 8.85
C SER A 77 -1.62 -0.16 10.15
N ASP A 78 -2.53 -0.90 10.77
CA ASP A 78 -2.23 -1.63 12.00
C ASP A 78 -1.22 -2.74 11.74
N ASN A 79 -1.36 -3.42 10.61
CA ASN A 79 -0.41 -4.46 10.19
C ASN A 79 0.97 -3.85 9.91
N LEU A 80 1.00 -2.66 9.31
CA LEU A 80 2.26 -1.96 9.05
C LEU A 80 2.96 -1.59 10.36
N GLU A 81 2.21 -1.12 11.34
CA GLU A 81 2.76 -0.77 12.65
C GLU A 81 3.47 -1.97 13.29
N ASP A 82 2.86 -3.15 13.23
CA ASP A 82 3.47 -4.37 13.74
C ASP A 82 4.64 -4.83 12.87
N TYR A 83 4.58 -4.58 11.58
CA TYR A 83 5.59 -5.00 10.61
C TYR A 83 6.89 -4.20 10.77
N LEU A 84 6.78 -2.93 11.08
CA LEU A 84 7.92 -2.05 11.32
C LEU A 84 8.44 -2.21 12.76
#